data_57a4a77fd09beb223ccc13e0fc75cb6b
#
_entry.id   57a4a77fd09beb223ccc13e0fc75cb6b
#
_cell.length_a   1.000
_cell.length_b   1.000
_cell.length_c   1.000
_cell.angle_alpha   90.00
_cell.angle_beta   90.00
_cell.angle_gamma   90.00
#
_symmetry.space_group_name_H-M   'P 1'
#
loop_
_entity.id
_entity.type
_entity.pdbx_description
1 polymer ?
#
loop_
_entity_poly.entity_id
_entity_poly.type
_entity_poly.pdbx_seq_one_letter_code
_entity_poly.pdbx_strand_id
1 'polypeptide(L)'
;MAFWNRRRSIDAMLKPHDGPRLKATLSWPHLMALGVGAIVGTGILTLIGVGAGLAGPAVLISFALAGLVCACAALAYAELSTMMPAAGSAYTYSYAVLGEMIAWVVGWSLILEYSLVVSAVAVGWSGYAIGFLGGLGIDVPTALAAGPHAGGIVNL
;
A
#
# COMPACT_ATOMS: atom_id res chain seq x y z
N MET A 1 -23.97 19.17 17.81
CA MET A 1 -23.49 17.88 17.30
C MET A 1 -22.38 17.42 18.22
N ALA A 2 -22.40 16.17 18.67
CA ALA A 2 -21.36 15.64 19.55
C ALA A 2 -20.01 15.66 18.81
N PHE A 3 -18.93 15.96 19.54
CA PHE A 3 -17.56 16.14 19.02
C PHE A 3 -17.08 14.98 18.15
N TRP A 4 -17.49 13.75 18.44
CA TRP A 4 -17.11 12.52 17.71
C TRP A 4 -17.93 12.22 16.45
N ASN A 5 -18.97 12.97 16.14
CA ASN A 5 -19.84 12.76 14.97
C ASN A 5 -19.80 13.94 14.00
N ARG A 6 -18.69 14.66 13.97
CA ARG A 6 -18.44 15.67 12.94
C ARG A 6 -18.22 14.98 11.60
N ARG A 7 -18.99 15.41 10.60
CA ARG A 7 -18.84 14.93 9.21
C ARG A 7 -18.43 16.11 8.34
N ARG A 8 -17.58 15.85 7.38
CA ARG A 8 -17.26 16.84 6.36
C ARG A 8 -18.35 16.83 5.30
N SER A 9 -18.96 17.98 5.00
CA SER A 9 -19.97 18.03 3.96
C SER A 9 -19.34 17.77 2.59
N ILE A 10 -19.98 16.94 1.79
CA ILE A 10 -19.56 16.62 0.43
C ILE A 10 -19.47 17.88 -0.42
N ASP A 11 -20.42 18.81 -0.24
CA ASP A 11 -20.42 20.11 -0.91
C ASP A 11 -19.19 20.96 -0.62
N ALA A 12 -18.62 20.86 0.60
CA ALA A 12 -17.38 21.54 0.95
C ALA A 12 -16.13 20.89 0.30
N MET A 13 -16.21 19.60 -0.02
CA MET A 13 -15.13 18.90 -0.72
C MET A 13 -15.17 19.16 -2.24
N LEU A 14 -16.35 19.39 -2.79
CA LEU A 14 -16.56 19.68 -4.22
C LEU A 14 -16.29 21.14 -4.58
N LYS A 15 -16.24 22.05 -3.57
CA LYS A 15 -15.94 23.46 -3.83
C LYS A 15 -14.54 23.60 -4.42
N PRO A 16 -14.41 24.39 -5.49
CA PRO A 16 -13.11 24.73 -6.03
C PRO A 16 -12.23 25.39 -4.97
N HIS A 17 -11.03 24.87 -4.76
CA HIS A 17 -10.03 25.53 -3.91
C HIS A 17 -9.47 26.74 -4.65
N ASP A 18 -9.47 27.91 -4.03
CA ASP A 18 -8.94 29.16 -4.65
C ASP A 18 -7.41 29.23 -4.66
N GLY A 19 -6.72 28.12 -4.36
CA GLY A 19 -5.25 28.03 -4.35
C GLY A 19 -4.65 27.50 -5.64
N PRO A 20 -3.30 27.50 -5.76
CA PRO A 20 -2.60 26.94 -6.90
C PRO A 20 -2.95 25.46 -7.07
N ARG A 21 -3.44 25.12 -8.27
CA ARG A 21 -3.85 23.76 -8.61
C ARG A 21 -2.77 23.05 -9.41
N LEU A 22 -2.58 21.79 -9.12
CA LEU A 22 -1.80 20.91 -9.98
C LEU A 22 -2.47 20.80 -11.35
N LYS A 23 -1.69 20.92 -12.39
CA LYS A 23 -2.17 20.79 -13.77
C LYS A 23 -2.53 19.32 -14.02
N ALA A 24 -3.74 19.05 -14.48
CA ALA A 24 -4.17 17.71 -14.86
C ALA A 24 -3.48 17.30 -16.17
N THR A 25 -2.32 16.66 -16.08
CA THR A 25 -1.53 16.20 -17.24
C THR A 25 -1.56 14.71 -17.45
N LEU A 26 -2.05 13.95 -16.46
CA LEU A 26 -2.09 12.49 -16.50
C LEU A 26 -3.36 12.01 -17.21
N SER A 27 -3.19 11.21 -18.26
CA SER A 27 -4.28 10.48 -18.91
C SER A 27 -4.49 9.11 -18.26
N TRP A 28 -5.57 8.42 -18.59
CA TRP A 28 -5.92 7.12 -18.02
C TRP A 28 -4.82 6.06 -18.13
N PRO A 29 -4.00 5.95 -19.21
CA PRO A 29 -2.92 4.97 -19.25
C PRO A 29 -1.81 5.26 -18.24
N HIS A 30 -1.51 6.55 -18.00
CA HIS A 30 -0.53 6.94 -16.99
C HIS A 30 -1.00 6.58 -15.57
N LEU A 31 -2.29 6.76 -15.29
CA LEU A 31 -2.88 6.38 -14.00
C LEU A 31 -2.87 4.86 -13.80
N MET A 32 -3.17 4.09 -14.86
CA MET A 32 -3.07 2.63 -14.80
C MET A 32 -1.62 2.17 -14.56
N ALA A 33 -0.66 2.75 -15.28
CA ALA A 33 0.76 2.41 -15.11
C ALA A 33 1.25 2.72 -13.69
N LEU A 34 0.87 3.87 -13.13
CA LEU A 34 1.15 4.22 -11.74
C LEU A 34 0.51 3.23 -10.76
N GLY A 35 -0.75 2.87 -10.98
CA GLY A 35 -1.46 1.90 -10.15
C GLY A 35 -0.78 0.53 -10.16
N VAL A 36 -0.46 0.00 -11.34
CA VAL A 36 0.27 -1.27 -11.48
C VAL A 36 1.63 -1.19 -10.80
N GLY A 37 2.39 -0.12 -11.02
CA GLY A 37 3.71 0.07 -10.39
C GLY A 37 3.65 0.16 -8.87
N ALA A 38 2.58 0.72 -8.30
CA ALA A 38 2.37 0.79 -6.85
C ALA A 38 1.95 -0.56 -6.25
N ILE A 39 1.22 -1.39 -7.00
CA ILE A 39 0.73 -2.70 -6.55
C ILE A 39 1.83 -3.78 -6.66
N VAL A 40 2.64 -3.74 -7.72
CA VAL A 40 3.75 -4.69 -7.93
C VAL A 40 4.86 -4.38 -6.93
N GLY A 41 4.92 -5.15 -5.87
CA GLY A 41 5.86 -4.98 -4.76
C GLY A 41 6.31 -6.32 -4.18
N THR A 42 6.69 -6.31 -2.90
CA THR A 42 7.17 -7.49 -2.16
C THR A 42 6.17 -8.65 -2.16
N GLY A 43 4.89 -8.39 -2.31
CA GLY A 43 3.86 -9.43 -2.38
C GLY A 43 4.15 -10.46 -3.46
N ILE A 44 4.43 -9.99 -4.67
CA ILE A 44 4.71 -10.88 -5.81
C ILE A 44 6.19 -11.22 -5.96
N LEU A 45 7.09 -10.29 -5.60
CA LEU A 45 8.52 -10.49 -5.82
C LEU A 45 9.21 -11.30 -4.71
N THR A 46 8.72 -11.23 -3.48
CA THR A 46 9.37 -11.85 -2.30
C THR A 46 8.47 -12.88 -1.61
N LEU A 47 7.23 -12.49 -1.28
CA LEU A 47 6.34 -13.32 -0.46
C LEU A 47 5.77 -14.52 -1.22
N ILE A 48 5.76 -14.50 -2.56
CA ILE A 48 5.32 -15.65 -3.34
C ILE A 48 6.16 -16.90 -3.07
N GLY A 49 7.47 -16.75 -2.88
CA GLY A 49 8.37 -17.84 -2.53
C GLY A 49 8.04 -18.45 -1.16
N VAL A 50 7.75 -17.62 -0.17
CA VAL A 50 7.33 -18.05 1.17
C VAL A 50 5.97 -18.73 1.10
N GLY A 51 5.00 -18.14 0.40
CA GLY A 51 3.68 -18.70 0.20
C GLY A 51 3.70 -20.05 -0.52
N ALA A 52 4.51 -20.18 -1.56
CA ALA A 52 4.69 -21.45 -2.29
C ALA A 52 5.38 -22.53 -1.42
N GLY A 53 6.28 -22.13 -0.54
CA GLY A 53 6.94 -23.04 0.40
C GLY A 53 5.96 -23.60 1.45
N LEU A 54 4.96 -22.81 1.88
CA LEU A 54 3.96 -23.22 2.87
C LEU A 54 2.78 -23.97 2.26
N ALA A 55 2.27 -23.51 1.13
CA ALA A 55 1.01 -23.99 0.53
C ALA A 55 1.23 -24.80 -0.77
N GLY A 56 2.46 -24.89 -1.27
CA GLY A 56 2.74 -25.55 -2.54
C GLY A 56 1.96 -24.92 -3.70
N PRO A 57 1.49 -25.74 -4.69
CA PRO A 57 0.72 -25.24 -5.82
C PRO A 57 -0.61 -24.58 -5.45
N ALA A 58 -1.15 -24.86 -4.26
CA ALA A 58 -2.40 -24.26 -3.78
C ALA A 58 -2.29 -22.75 -3.55
N VAL A 59 -1.09 -22.20 -3.51
CA VAL A 59 -0.86 -20.74 -3.44
C VAL A 59 -1.54 -20.01 -4.59
N LEU A 60 -1.66 -20.61 -5.78
CA LEU A 60 -2.34 -20.01 -6.93
C LEU A 60 -3.82 -19.77 -6.66
N ILE A 61 -4.49 -20.71 -5.97
CA ILE A 61 -5.90 -20.55 -5.58
C ILE A 61 -6.04 -19.42 -4.57
N SER A 62 -5.13 -19.33 -3.61
CA SER A 62 -5.11 -18.23 -2.63
C SER A 62 -4.97 -16.87 -3.31
N PHE A 63 -4.07 -16.74 -4.29
CA PHE A 63 -3.93 -15.50 -5.07
C PHE A 63 -5.17 -15.19 -5.92
N ALA A 64 -5.80 -16.20 -6.52
CA ALA A 64 -7.03 -16.01 -7.30
C ALA A 64 -8.17 -15.49 -6.40
N LEU A 65 -8.36 -16.09 -5.22
CA LEU A 65 -9.37 -15.65 -4.25
C LEU A 65 -9.07 -14.23 -3.71
N ALA A 66 -7.82 -13.96 -3.34
CA ALA A 66 -7.40 -12.64 -2.91
C ALA A 66 -7.62 -11.60 -4.02
N GLY A 67 -7.30 -11.94 -5.26
CA GLY A 67 -7.54 -11.09 -6.43
C GLY A 67 -9.02 -10.78 -6.63
N LEU A 68 -9.91 -11.74 -6.43
CA LEU A 68 -11.35 -11.53 -6.51
C LEU A 68 -11.84 -10.55 -5.43
N VAL A 69 -11.37 -10.71 -4.19
CA VAL A 69 -11.71 -9.79 -3.09
C VAL A 69 -11.19 -8.38 -3.38
N CYS A 70 -9.96 -8.27 -3.86
CA CYS A 70 -9.38 -6.97 -4.27
C CYS A 70 -10.16 -6.33 -5.42
N ALA A 71 -10.64 -7.12 -6.39
CA ALA A 71 -11.46 -6.61 -7.49
C ALA A 71 -12.78 -6.03 -6.99
N CYS A 72 -13.46 -6.71 -6.04
CA CYS A 72 -14.67 -6.17 -5.42
C CYS A 72 -14.40 -4.85 -4.69
N ALA A 73 -13.31 -4.77 -3.93
CA ALA A 73 -12.91 -3.55 -3.25
C ALA A 73 -12.59 -2.42 -4.25
N ALA A 74 -11.87 -2.73 -5.34
CA ALA A 74 -11.55 -1.77 -6.38
C ALA A 74 -12.79 -1.18 -7.05
N LEU A 75 -13.81 -1.99 -7.33
CA LEU A 75 -15.09 -1.52 -7.88
C LEU A 75 -15.82 -0.58 -6.91
N ALA A 76 -15.84 -0.90 -5.61
CA ALA A 76 -16.42 -0.02 -4.60
C ALA A 76 -15.67 1.33 -4.50
N TYR A 77 -14.32 1.31 -4.56
CA TYR A 77 -13.53 2.54 -4.61
C TYR A 77 -13.73 3.34 -5.91
N ALA A 78 -13.91 2.67 -7.03
CA ALA A 78 -14.20 3.33 -8.30
C ALA A 78 -15.52 4.12 -8.22
N GLU A 79 -16.55 3.54 -7.63
CA GLU A 79 -17.84 4.21 -7.41
C GLU A 79 -17.69 5.38 -6.44
N LEU A 80 -17.05 5.19 -5.30
CA LEU A 80 -16.82 6.26 -4.32
C LEU A 80 -16.02 7.43 -4.90
N SER A 81 -15.04 7.15 -5.75
CA SER A 81 -14.21 8.19 -6.37
C SER A 81 -14.96 9.05 -7.37
N THR A 82 -16.00 8.51 -8.01
CA THR A 82 -16.88 9.29 -8.89
C THR A 82 -17.86 10.16 -8.12
N MET A 83 -18.33 9.68 -6.97
CA MET A 83 -19.24 10.43 -6.11
C MET A 83 -18.53 11.52 -5.31
N MET A 84 -17.31 11.26 -4.87
CA MET A 84 -16.52 12.15 -4.03
C MET A 84 -15.08 12.24 -4.57
N PRO A 85 -14.82 13.08 -5.60
CA PRO A 85 -13.49 13.22 -6.21
C PRO A 85 -12.56 14.02 -5.30
N ALA A 86 -12.18 13.45 -4.17
CA ALA A 86 -11.29 14.04 -3.17
C ALA A 86 -10.07 13.16 -2.95
N ALA A 87 -8.90 13.79 -2.85
CA ALA A 87 -7.67 13.11 -2.45
C ALA A 87 -7.72 12.79 -0.95
N GLY A 88 -7.15 11.66 -0.54
CA GLY A 88 -7.06 11.28 0.87
C GLY A 88 -7.49 9.85 1.17
N SER A 89 -7.73 9.04 0.11
CA SER A 89 -8.00 7.60 0.24
C SER A 89 -9.17 7.28 1.20
N ALA A 90 -9.13 6.13 1.84
CA ALA A 90 -10.13 5.65 2.79
C ALA A 90 -10.40 6.63 3.95
N TYR A 91 -9.40 7.40 4.37
CA TYR A 91 -9.57 8.42 5.41
C TYR A 91 -10.64 9.45 5.05
N THR A 92 -10.55 10.02 3.86
CA THR A 92 -11.47 11.07 3.42
C THR A 92 -12.90 10.55 3.25
N TYR A 93 -13.06 9.36 2.69
CA TYR A 93 -14.37 8.72 2.54
C TYR A 93 -14.99 8.37 3.90
N SER A 94 -14.19 7.84 4.82
CA SER A 94 -14.63 7.55 6.18
C SER A 94 -15.05 8.81 6.92
N TYR A 95 -14.31 9.90 6.76
CA TYR A 95 -14.65 11.18 7.40
C TYR A 95 -15.96 11.78 6.88
N ALA A 96 -16.21 11.65 5.58
CA ALA A 96 -17.45 12.16 4.99
C ALA A 96 -18.69 11.35 5.42
N VAL A 97 -18.57 10.01 5.47
CA VAL A 97 -19.70 9.11 5.67
C VAL A 97 -19.87 8.68 7.11
N LEU A 98 -18.80 8.23 7.76
CA LEU A 98 -18.83 7.58 9.08
C LEU A 98 -18.54 8.56 10.23
N GLY A 99 -17.90 9.68 9.93
CA GLY A 99 -17.58 10.73 10.92
C GLY A 99 -16.15 10.69 11.43
N GLU A 100 -15.82 11.68 12.27
CA GLU A 100 -14.45 11.99 12.66
C GLU A 100 -13.75 10.87 13.43
N MET A 101 -14.44 10.21 14.36
CA MET A 101 -13.84 9.16 15.19
C MET A 101 -13.39 7.96 14.37
N ILE A 102 -14.24 7.48 13.45
CA ILE A 102 -13.89 6.34 12.57
C ILE A 102 -12.80 6.74 11.58
N ALA A 103 -12.88 7.94 11.03
CA ALA A 103 -11.84 8.48 10.18
C ALA A 103 -10.47 8.53 10.89
N TRP A 104 -10.45 8.91 12.16
CA TRP A 104 -9.22 8.93 12.96
C TRP A 104 -8.61 7.53 13.10
N VAL A 105 -9.41 6.51 13.41
CA VAL A 105 -8.96 5.11 13.46
C VAL A 105 -8.41 4.65 12.11
N VAL A 106 -9.14 4.95 11.02
CA VAL A 106 -8.71 4.62 9.65
C VAL A 106 -7.40 5.33 9.31
N GLY A 107 -7.24 6.60 9.70
CA GLY A 107 -6.00 7.36 9.49
C GLY A 107 -4.79 6.71 10.17
N TRP A 108 -4.93 6.29 11.42
CA TRP A 108 -3.87 5.57 12.14
C TRP A 108 -3.58 4.20 11.51
N SER A 109 -4.61 3.49 11.07
CA SER A 109 -4.44 2.20 10.37
C SER A 109 -3.65 2.37 9.07
N LEU A 110 -3.91 3.44 8.30
CA LEU A 110 -3.16 3.75 7.08
C LEU A 110 -1.68 4.08 7.37
N ILE A 111 -1.40 4.85 8.44
CA ILE A 111 -0.02 5.14 8.85
C ILE A 111 0.72 3.84 9.19
N LEU A 112 0.08 2.96 9.95
CA LEU A 112 0.64 1.65 10.30
C LEU A 112 0.88 0.79 9.06
N GLU A 113 -0.11 0.71 8.16
CA GLU A 113 -0.03 -0.04 6.91
C GLU A 113 1.17 0.41 6.07
N TYR A 114 1.26 1.71 5.77
CA TYR A 114 2.38 2.23 4.96
C TYR A 114 3.73 2.03 5.64
N SER A 115 3.82 2.19 6.94
CA SER A 115 5.06 1.96 7.68
C SER A 115 5.52 0.51 7.59
N LEU A 116 4.60 -0.45 7.74
CA LEU A 116 4.90 -1.88 7.62
C LEU A 116 5.28 -2.27 6.18
N VAL A 117 4.57 -1.73 5.19
CA VAL A 117 4.88 -1.99 3.77
C VAL A 117 6.28 -1.48 3.42
N VAL A 118 6.64 -0.26 3.82
CA VAL A 118 7.98 0.28 3.58
C VAL A 118 9.06 -0.59 4.23
N SER A 119 8.84 -1.03 5.47
CA SER A 119 9.78 -1.92 6.17
C SER A 119 9.92 -3.27 5.45
N ALA A 120 8.81 -3.87 5.01
CA ALA A 120 8.82 -5.14 4.29
C ALA A 120 9.53 -5.02 2.93
N VAL A 121 9.29 -3.91 2.21
CA VAL A 121 9.97 -3.63 0.93
C VAL A 121 11.47 -3.46 1.15
N ALA A 122 11.89 -2.74 2.19
CA ALA A 122 13.31 -2.53 2.51
C ALA A 122 14.02 -3.86 2.78
N VAL A 123 13.41 -4.75 3.57
CA VAL A 123 13.96 -6.09 3.83
C VAL A 123 14.03 -6.93 2.55
N GLY A 124 13.00 -6.91 1.74
CA GLY A 124 13.00 -7.62 0.44
C GLY A 124 14.09 -7.10 -0.49
N TRP A 125 14.26 -5.78 -0.58
CA TRP A 125 15.28 -5.15 -1.41
C TRP A 125 16.69 -5.53 -0.92
N SER A 126 16.95 -5.53 0.38
CA SER A 126 18.25 -5.90 0.93
C SER A 126 18.63 -7.33 0.56
N GLY A 127 17.67 -8.27 0.59
CA GLY A 127 17.89 -9.65 0.14
C GLY A 127 18.32 -9.74 -1.33
N TYR A 128 17.69 -8.98 -2.21
CA TYR A 128 18.08 -8.91 -3.63
C TYR A 128 19.46 -8.26 -3.81
N ALA A 129 19.75 -7.18 -3.08
CA ALA A 129 21.04 -6.49 -3.16
C ALA A 129 22.19 -7.41 -2.73
N ILE A 130 22.02 -8.12 -1.62
CA ILE A 130 23.01 -9.08 -1.10
C ILE A 130 23.21 -10.23 -2.09
N GLY A 131 22.11 -10.78 -2.63
CA GLY A 131 22.20 -11.84 -3.65
C GLY A 131 22.92 -11.39 -4.92
N PHE A 132 22.70 -10.16 -5.37
CA PHE A 132 23.39 -9.57 -6.51
C PHE A 132 24.90 -9.39 -6.23
N LEU A 133 25.26 -8.87 -5.07
CA LEU A 133 26.67 -8.71 -4.68
C LEU A 133 27.38 -10.05 -4.58
N GLY A 134 26.74 -11.07 -3.99
CA GLY A 134 27.26 -12.43 -3.94
C GLY A 134 27.50 -13.02 -5.33
N GLY A 135 26.61 -12.72 -6.31
CA GLY A 135 26.81 -13.09 -7.71
C GLY A 135 28.01 -12.41 -8.38
N LEU A 136 28.46 -11.27 -7.86
CA LEU A 136 29.69 -10.58 -8.30
C LEU A 136 30.95 -11.01 -7.55
N GLY A 137 30.82 -11.98 -6.63
CA GLY A 137 31.94 -12.44 -5.80
C GLY A 137 32.26 -11.55 -4.61
N ILE A 138 31.34 -10.66 -4.24
CA ILE A 138 31.44 -9.78 -3.06
C ILE A 138 30.62 -10.39 -1.93
N ASP A 139 31.29 -11.02 -0.98
CA ASP A 139 30.62 -11.59 0.20
C ASP A 139 30.36 -10.53 1.25
N VAL A 140 29.09 -10.24 1.48
CA VAL A 140 28.68 -9.33 2.57
C VAL A 140 28.68 -10.10 3.89
N PRO A 141 29.37 -9.62 4.94
CA PRO A 141 29.36 -10.28 6.24
C PRO A 141 27.94 -10.50 6.76
N THR A 142 27.67 -11.68 7.33
CA THR A 142 26.35 -12.05 7.87
C THR A 142 25.85 -11.10 8.94
N ALA A 143 26.76 -10.44 9.66
CA ALA A 143 26.42 -9.40 10.64
C ALA A 143 25.67 -8.20 10.04
N LEU A 144 25.90 -7.89 8.75
CA LEU A 144 25.25 -6.79 8.02
C LEU A 144 24.13 -7.30 7.11
N ALA A 145 24.19 -8.57 6.70
CA ALA A 145 23.29 -9.18 5.72
C ALA A 145 22.01 -9.77 6.35
N ALA A 146 22.01 -10.01 7.65
CA ALA A 146 20.92 -10.68 8.33
C ALA A 146 20.35 -9.83 9.48
N GLY A 147 19.05 -9.90 9.67
CA GLY A 147 18.40 -9.22 10.80
C GLY A 147 18.80 -9.83 12.15
N PRO A 148 18.50 -9.14 13.28
CA PRO A 148 18.90 -9.57 14.63
C PRO A 148 18.42 -10.98 15.01
N HIS A 149 17.27 -11.42 14.46
CA HIS A 149 16.73 -12.77 14.71
C HIS A 149 17.42 -13.88 13.90
N ALA A 150 18.21 -13.52 12.90
CA ALA A 150 18.94 -14.44 12.03
C ALA A 150 20.48 -14.37 12.26
N GLY A 151 20.90 -13.83 13.40
CA GLY A 151 22.30 -13.74 13.80
C GLY A 151 23.07 -12.54 13.25
N GLY A 152 22.39 -11.60 12.62
CA GLY A 152 22.95 -10.32 12.18
C GLY A 152 22.72 -9.20 13.19
N ILE A 153 23.35 -8.04 12.95
CA ILE A 153 23.19 -6.83 13.76
C ILE A 153 22.23 -5.87 13.07
N VAL A 154 22.34 -5.75 11.75
CA VAL A 154 21.56 -4.85 10.92
C VAL A 154 21.20 -5.59 9.62
N ASN A 155 19.98 -5.42 9.15
CA ASN A 155 19.58 -5.86 7.83
C ASN A 155 19.75 -4.67 6.88
N LEU A 156 20.71 -4.75 5.97
CA LEU A 156 20.99 -3.71 4.96
C LEU A 156 19.87 -3.63 3.94
#